data_dc578e387369e3662b879682284def80
#
_entry.id   dc578e387369e3662b879682284def80
#
_cell.length_a   1.000
_cell.length_b   1.000
_cell.length_c   1.000
_cell.angle_alpha   90.00
_cell.angle_beta   90.00
_cell.angle_gamma   90.00
#
_symmetry.space_group_name_H-M   'P 1'
#
loop_
_entity.id
_entity.type
_entity.pdbx_description
1 polymer ?
#
loop_
_entity_poly.entity_id
_entity_poly.type
_entity_poly.pdbx_seq_one_letter_code
_entity_poly.pdbx_strand_id
1 'polypeptide(L)'
;MKENLEMFSLKGKTAVITGGAGILGSAIARGLGKAGAKIALCDIVNADKVAKQLQSEGIETKGYYLDVMDIEKIKTCRDEVIRDFGRVDILLNAAGGNMKEATTSEELKFFDLPLSALEKVVGLNLFGGALLPSQVFGKIMLENKEGGSIINISSMSAFCPLTKVPGYSAAKAAVSNFTQWLAVHFAQEYNKSLRVNALAPGFFLTAQNRFLLTNKDGSLTPRGKTIIAHTPMDKFGDPEDLIGACIWLASDASKFVTGIIVPVDGGFSAFSGV
;
A
#
# COMPACT_ATOMS: atom_id res chain seq x y z
N MET A 1 -28.04 -13.04 -8.25
CA MET A 1 -26.66 -12.84 -8.76
C MET A 1 -26.24 -11.35 -8.77
N LYS A 2 -27.10 -10.38 -9.17
CA LYS A 2 -26.76 -8.94 -9.06
C LYS A 2 -26.56 -8.49 -7.61
N GLU A 3 -27.42 -8.90 -6.67
CA GLU A 3 -27.32 -8.56 -5.23
C GLU A 3 -26.01 -9.02 -4.58
N ASN A 4 -25.46 -10.18 -5.00
CA ASN A 4 -24.20 -10.69 -4.43
C ASN A 4 -22.95 -9.90 -4.88
N LEU A 5 -23.03 -9.11 -5.96
CA LEU A 5 -21.92 -8.25 -6.38
C LEU A 5 -21.96 -6.87 -5.73
N GLU A 6 -23.10 -6.47 -5.17
CA GLU A 6 -23.21 -5.17 -4.46
C GLU A 6 -22.32 -5.12 -3.23
N MET A 7 -21.99 -6.26 -2.60
CA MET A 7 -21.05 -6.31 -1.47
C MET A 7 -19.65 -5.82 -1.81
N PHE A 8 -19.27 -5.80 -3.09
CA PHE A 8 -17.98 -5.24 -3.56
C PHE A 8 -18.07 -3.76 -3.93
N SER A 9 -19.26 -3.16 -3.91
CA SER A 9 -19.46 -1.76 -4.26
C SER A 9 -18.83 -0.85 -3.20
N LEU A 10 -18.14 0.20 -3.67
CA LEU A 10 -17.58 1.25 -2.83
C LEU A 10 -18.35 2.57 -2.98
N LYS A 11 -19.55 2.52 -3.58
CA LYS A 11 -20.39 3.70 -3.81
C LYS A 11 -20.71 4.41 -2.49
N GLY A 12 -20.46 5.72 -2.45
CA GLY A 12 -20.67 6.55 -1.26
C GLY A 12 -19.55 6.47 -0.22
N LYS A 13 -18.51 5.65 -0.44
CA LYS A 13 -17.33 5.57 0.45
C LYS A 13 -16.25 6.55 -0.01
N THR A 14 -15.50 7.10 0.93
CA THR A 14 -14.34 7.97 0.69
C THR A 14 -13.06 7.21 1.05
N ALA A 15 -12.14 7.10 0.10
CA ALA A 15 -10.84 6.46 0.28
C ALA A 15 -9.72 7.51 0.32
N VAL A 16 -8.94 7.52 1.39
CA VAL A 16 -7.68 8.24 1.50
C VAL A 16 -6.55 7.29 1.10
N ILE A 17 -5.67 7.73 0.20
CA ILE A 17 -4.58 6.93 -0.33
C ILE A 17 -3.27 7.69 -0.15
N THR A 18 -2.43 7.28 0.80
CA THR A 18 -1.08 7.84 0.95
C THR A 18 -0.13 7.23 -0.07
N GLY A 19 0.83 8.00 -0.58
CA GLY A 19 1.67 7.54 -1.71
C GLY A 19 0.83 7.29 -2.98
N GLY A 20 -0.30 8.00 -3.11
CA GLY A 20 -1.30 7.79 -4.14
C GLY A 20 -0.85 8.19 -5.55
N ALA A 21 0.17 9.02 -5.70
CA ALA A 21 0.75 9.35 -6.99
C ALA A 21 1.84 8.37 -7.45
N GLY A 22 2.24 7.42 -6.58
CA GLY A 22 3.10 6.31 -6.93
C GLY A 22 2.41 5.31 -7.88
N ILE A 23 3.21 4.42 -8.50
CA ILE A 23 2.69 3.49 -9.53
C ILE A 23 1.62 2.56 -8.98
N LEU A 24 1.85 1.91 -7.84
CA LEU A 24 0.88 1.01 -7.22
C LEU A 24 -0.29 1.80 -6.62
N GLY A 25 -0.01 2.90 -5.93
CA GLY A 25 -1.01 3.78 -5.32
C GLY A 25 -2.01 4.31 -6.35
N SER A 26 -1.54 4.80 -7.50
CA SER A 26 -2.40 5.35 -8.55
C SER A 26 -3.23 4.27 -9.28
N ALA A 27 -2.67 3.07 -9.48
CA ALA A 27 -3.43 1.96 -10.04
C ALA A 27 -4.56 1.52 -9.10
N ILE A 28 -4.28 1.38 -7.80
CA ILE A 28 -5.29 1.05 -6.79
C ILE A 28 -6.32 2.18 -6.68
N ALA A 29 -5.90 3.45 -6.68
CA ALA A 29 -6.81 4.61 -6.65
C ALA A 29 -7.81 4.56 -7.81
N ARG A 30 -7.33 4.26 -9.03
CA ARG A 30 -8.18 4.06 -10.21
C ARG A 30 -9.17 2.92 -9.98
N GLY A 31 -8.72 1.79 -9.47
CA GLY A 31 -9.57 0.62 -9.22
C GLY A 31 -10.66 0.89 -8.18
N LEU A 32 -10.30 1.49 -7.03
CA LEU A 32 -11.28 1.86 -6.00
C LEU A 32 -12.28 2.92 -6.52
N GLY A 33 -11.79 3.90 -7.30
CA GLY A 33 -12.66 4.90 -7.93
C GLY A 33 -13.65 4.29 -8.91
N LYS A 34 -13.21 3.36 -9.77
CA LYS A 34 -14.11 2.62 -10.69
C LYS A 34 -15.10 1.72 -9.94
N ALA A 35 -14.78 1.27 -8.73
CA ALA A 35 -15.71 0.57 -7.85
C ALA A 35 -16.68 1.51 -7.11
N GLY A 36 -16.58 2.83 -7.32
CA GLY A 36 -17.52 3.84 -6.83
C GLY A 36 -17.04 4.68 -5.66
N ALA A 37 -15.80 4.52 -5.20
CA ALA A 37 -15.25 5.34 -4.13
C ALA A 37 -14.89 6.74 -4.62
N LYS A 38 -15.06 7.75 -3.75
CA LYS A 38 -14.43 9.05 -3.87
C LYS A 38 -12.97 8.93 -3.40
N ILE A 39 -12.03 9.58 -4.08
CA ILE A 39 -10.60 9.40 -3.84
C ILE A 39 -9.94 10.68 -3.34
N ALA A 40 -9.46 10.67 -2.10
CA ALA A 40 -8.49 11.63 -1.59
C ALA A 40 -7.07 11.10 -1.85
N LEU A 41 -6.44 11.60 -2.90
CA LEU A 41 -5.13 11.11 -3.37
C LEU A 41 -4.03 11.95 -2.74
N CYS A 42 -3.27 11.36 -1.80
CA CYS A 42 -2.29 12.06 -0.98
C CYS A 42 -0.85 11.65 -1.37
N ASP A 43 0.01 12.62 -1.65
CA ASP A 43 1.43 12.38 -1.96
C ASP A 43 2.26 13.64 -1.73
N ILE A 44 3.58 13.48 -1.57
CA ILE A 44 4.53 14.61 -1.53
C ILE A 44 4.79 15.22 -2.92
N VAL A 45 4.50 14.46 -3.99
CA VAL A 45 4.71 14.89 -5.38
C VAL A 45 3.54 14.49 -6.25
N ASN A 46 3.22 15.30 -7.26
CA ASN A 46 2.28 14.97 -8.34
C ASN A 46 0.84 14.58 -7.94
N ALA A 47 0.41 14.76 -6.68
CA ALA A 47 -0.95 14.39 -6.24
C ALA A 47 -2.02 15.01 -7.14
N ASP A 48 -1.98 16.32 -7.37
CA ASP A 48 -2.93 17.03 -8.23
C ASP A 48 -2.90 16.56 -9.69
N LYS A 49 -1.70 16.26 -10.22
CA LYS A 49 -1.56 15.78 -11.60
C LYS A 49 -2.24 14.44 -11.78
N VAL A 50 -2.01 13.50 -10.88
CA VAL A 50 -2.64 12.16 -10.93
C VAL A 50 -4.14 12.26 -10.65
N ALA A 51 -4.56 13.10 -9.71
CA ALA A 51 -5.98 13.34 -9.44
C ALA A 51 -6.72 13.85 -10.69
N LYS A 52 -6.15 14.80 -11.43
CA LYS A 52 -6.73 15.29 -12.71
C LYS A 52 -6.83 14.19 -13.77
N GLN A 53 -5.87 13.27 -13.83
CA GLN A 53 -5.96 12.11 -14.73
C GLN A 53 -7.14 11.21 -14.35
N LEU A 54 -7.31 10.89 -13.07
CA LEU A 54 -8.44 10.07 -12.59
C LEU A 54 -9.79 10.79 -12.79
N GLN A 55 -9.84 12.12 -12.61
CA GLN A 55 -11.03 12.91 -12.93
C GLN A 55 -11.42 12.83 -14.41
N SER A 56 -10.45 12.84 -15.33
CA SER A 56 -10.72 12.67 -16.76
C SER A 56 -11.27 11.27 -17.12
N GLU A 57 -11.07 10.29 -16.24
CA GLU A 57 -11.66 8.95 -16.33
C GLU A 57 -13.04 8.85 -15.64
N GLY A 58 -13.59 9.97 -15.14
CA GLY A 58 -14.90 10.03 -14.47
C GLY A 58 -14.86 9.67 -12.98
N ILE A 59 -13.69 9.63 -12.35
CA ILE A 59 -13.53 9.30 -10.94
C ILE A 59 -13.54 10.58 -10.10
N GLU A 60 -14.41 10.66 -9.10
CA GLU A 60 -14.43 11.77 -8.13
C GLU A 60 -13.15 11.72 -7.27
N THR A 61 -12.20 12.59 -7.59
CA THR A 61 -10.85 12.57 -6.99
C THR A 61 -10.37 13.98 -6.70
N LYS A 62 -9.63 14.16 -5.59
CA LYS A 62 -8.88 15.37 -5.30
C LYS A 62 -7.48 15.03 -4.80
N GLY A 63 -6.48 15.80 -5.25
CA GLY A 63 -5.10 15.69 -4.81
C GLY A 63 -4.84 16.48 -3.54
N TYR A 64 -3.97 15.96 -2.67
CA TYR A 64 -3.53 16.63 -1.44
C TYR A 64 -2.02 16.45 -1.29
N TYR A 65 -1.35 17.53 -0.89
CA TYR A 65 0.05 17.41 -0.47
C TYR A 65 0.10 16.71 0.90
N LEU A 66 0.90 15.66 1.00
CA LEU A 66 1.09 14.94 2.26
C LEU A 66 2.50 14.38 2.38
N ASP A 67 3.26 14.90 3.35
CA ASP A 67 4.45 14.22 3.87
C ASP A 67 4.02 13.33 5.05
N VAL A 68 4.08 12.03 4.86
CA VAL A 68 3.68 11.04 5.88
C VAL A 68 4.67 10.95 7.04
N MET A 69 5.85 11.57 6.95
CA MET A 69 6.81 11.66 8.05
C MET A 69 6.55 12.86 8.97
N ASP A 70 5.66 13.77 8.58
CA ASP A 70 5.28 14.94 9.36
C ASP A 70 3.85 14.80 9.88
N ILE A 71 3.71 14.59 11.19
CA ILE A 71 2.41 14.37 11.85
C ILE A 71 1.47 15.58 11.68
N GLU A 72 2.00 16.80 11.64
CA GLU A 72 1.17 18.00 11.47
C GLU A 72 0.67 18.13 10.02
N LYS A 73 1.47 17.69 9.04
CA LYS A 73 1.00 17.58 7.66
C LYS A 73 -0.10 16.54 7.51
N ILE A 74 0.00 15.40 8.21
CA ILE A 74 -1.05 14.38 8.18
C ILE A 74 -2.34 14.93 8.80
N LYS A 75 -2.27 15.66 9.92
CA LYS A 75 -3.44 16.29 10.56
C LYS A 75 -4.08 17.35 9.64
N THR A 76 -3.27 18.21 9.03
CA THR A 76 -3.74 19.23 8.08
C THR A 76 -4.45 18.56 6.89
N CYS A 77 -3.83 17.56 6.28
CA CYS A 77 -4.43 16.82 5.18
C CYS A 77 -5.76 16.15 5.58
N ARG A 78 -5.82 15.54 6.78
CA ARG A 78 -7.08 14.99 7.31
C ARG A 78 -8.18 16.04 7.36
N ASP A 79 -7.90 17.23 7.89
CA ASP A 79 -8.91 18.30 8.04
C ASP A 79 -9.39 18.80 6.68
N GLU A 80 -8.48 18.89 5.70
CA GLU A 80 -8.83 19.23 4.32
C GLU A 80 -9.71 18.14 3.67
N VAL A 81 -9.37 16.86 3.85
CA VAL A 81 -10.17 15.73 3.34
C VAL A 81 -11.57 15.72 3.95
N ILE A 82 -11.68 15.92 5.27
CA ILE A 82 -13.00 15.99 5.94
C ILE A 82 -13.82 17.17 5.46
N ARG A 83 -13.21 18.34 5.27
CA ARG A 83 -13.90 19.50 4.70
C ARG A 83 -14.45 19.22 3.29
N ASP A 84 -13.70 18.50 2.47
CA ASP A 84 -14.02 18.31 1.05
C ASP A 84 -14.95 17.10 0.81
N PHE A 85 -14.80 16.01 1.57
CA PHE A 85 -15.54 14.75 1.38
C PHE A 85 -16.48 14.38 2.53
N GLY A 86 -16.36 15.04 3.69
CA GLY A 86 -17.21 14.85 4.86
C GLY A 86 -16.89 13.63 5.72
N ARG A 87 -16.25 12.61 5.17
CA ARG A 87 -15.93 11.35 5.88
C ARG A 87 -14.74 10.62 5.27
N VAL A 88 -14.18 9.68 6.02
CA VAL A 88 -13.20 8.71 5.55
C VAL A 88 -13.65 7.31 5.92
N ASP A 89 -13.80 6.43 4.93
CA ASP A 89 -14.24 5.03 5.10
C ASP A 89 -13.10 4.03 4.86
N ILE A 90 -12.17 4.42 4.00
CA ILE A 90 -11.06 3.57 3.59
C ILE A 90 -9.77 4.38 3.72
N LEU A 91 -8.77 3.80 4.39
CA LEU A 91 -7.42 4.32 4.42
C LEU A 91 -6.49 3.30 3.77
N LEU A 92 -5.91 3.63 2.62
CA LEU A 92 -4.85 2.85 2.00
C LEU A 92 -3.50 3.49 2.31
N ASN A 93 -2.70 2.84 3.10
CA ASN A 93 -1.35 3.23 3.43
C ASN A 93 -0.37 2.66 2.40
N ALA A 94 -0.13 3.41 1.29
CA ALA A 94 0.74 2.96 0.20
C ALA A 94 2.03 3.79 0.07
N ALA A 95 2.25 4.77 0.94
CA ALA A 95 3.52 5.47 1.02
C ALA A 95 4.63 4.53 1.53
N GLY A 96 5.78 4.55 0.89
CA GLY A 96 6.91 3.70 1.26
C GLY A 96 7.89 3.55 0.10
N GLY A 97 8.97 2.85 0.38
CA GLY A 97 10.00 2.60 -0.63
C GLY A 97 11.33 2.21 -0.01
N ASN A 98 12.32 2.02 -0.86
CA ASN A 98 13.70 1.76 -0.47
C ASN A 98 14.62 2.82 -1.09
N MET A 99 15.86 2.92 -0.61
CA MET A 99 16.86 3.83 -1.14
C MET A 99 18.19 3.11 -1.39
N LYS A 100 18.98 3.66 -2.30
CA LYS A 100 20.27 3.07 -2.71
C LYS A 100 21.24 2.97 -1.53
N GLU A 101 21.25 3.98 -0.66
CA GLU A 101 22.14 4.09 0.49
C GLU A 101 21.82 3.04 1.58
N ALA A 102 20.63 2.44 1.58
CA ALA A 102 20.22 1.34 2.46
C ALA A 102 20.24 -0.03 1.77
N THR A 103 20.90 -0.12 0.61
CA THR A 103 20.95 -1.34 -0.23
C THR A 103 22.39 -1.82 -0.36
N THR A 104 22.66 -3.07 -0.01
CA THR A 104 24.00 -3.66 -0.18
C THR A 104 24.33 -3.84 -1.65
N SER A 105 25.59 -3.60 -2.00
CA SER A 105 26.14 -3.77 -3.34
C SER A 105 27.58 -4.30 -3.30
N GLU A 106 28.26 -4.31 -4.44
CA GLU A 106 29.70 -4.63 -4.48
C GLU A 106 30.51 -3.56 -3.77
N GLU A 107 30.12 -2.29 -3.89
CA GLU A 107 30.78 -1.14 -3.28
C GLU A 107 30.31 -0.84 -1.84
N LEU A 108 29.08 -1.23 -1.48
CA LEU A 108 28.50 -0.96 -0.15
C LEU A 108 28.16 -2.28 0.54
N LYS A 109 29.05 -2.74 1.40
CA LYS A 109 28.87 -3.99 2.15
C LYS A 109 27.94 -3.80 3.33
N PHE A 110 27.39 -4.89 3.87
CA PHE A 110 26.48 -4.87 5.02
C PHE A 110 27.05 -4.11 6.22
N PHE A 111 28.34 -4.30 6.49
CA PHE A 111 29.02 -3.69 7.66
C PHE A 111 29.21 -2.17 7.52
N ASP A 112 29.09 -1.64 6.30
CA ASP A 112 29.30 -0.24 5.96
C ASP A 112 27.97 0.50 5.69
N LEU A 113 26.82 -0.18 5.85
CA LEU A 113 25.51 0.45 5.67
C LEU A 113 25.31 1.57 6.71
N PRO A 114 25.06 2.82 6.28
CA PRO A 114 24.86 3.91 7.21
C PRO A 114 23.59 3.71 8.05
N LEU A 115 23.68 3.82 9.36
CA LEU A 115 22.53 3.74 10.27
C LEU A 115 21.43 4.72 9.85
N SER A 116 21.80 5.96 9.50
CA SER A 116 20.85 6.99 9.06
C SER A 116 20.06 6.63 7.81
N ALA A 117 20.62 5.82 6.89
CA ALA A 117 19.91 5.33 5.73
C ALA A 117 18.91 4.22 6.12
N LEU A 118 19.30 3.34 7.03
CA LEU A 118 18.40 2.31 7.58
C LEU A 118 17.24 2.94 8.36
N GLU A 119 17.52 3.93 9.21
CA GLU A 119 16.50 4.68 9.97
C GLU A 119 15.49 5.37 9.03
N LYS A 120 15.96 6.00 7.96
CA LYS A 120 15.07 6.62 6.95
C LYS A 120 14.17 5.60 6.27
N VAL A 121 14.70 4.44 5.87
CA VAL A 121 13.90 3.38 5.23
C VAL A 121 12.89 2.80 6.21
N VAL A 122 13.29 2.50 7.44
CA VAL A 122 12.38 1.98 8.47
C VAL A 122 11.35 3.05 8.84
N GLY A 123 11.77 4.28 9.05
CA GLY A 123 10.89 5.41 9.35
C GLY A 123 9.82 5.60 8.27
N LEU A 124 10.24 5.69 7.01
CA LEU A 124 9.30 5.87 5.90
C LEU A 124 8.30 4.71 5.78
N ASN A 125 8.76 3.45 5.87
CA ASN A 125 7.88 2.31 5.62
C ASN A 125 7.00 1.95 6.81
N LEU A 126 7.48 2.05 8.05
CA LEU A 126 6.74 1.69 9.25
C LEU A 126 5.98 2.89 9.82
N PHE A 127 6.70 3.96 10.17
CA PHE A 127 6.04 5.10 10.83
C PHE A 127 5.19 5.89 9.84
N GLY A 128 5.78 6.41 8.76
CA GLY A 128 5.04 7.17 7.75
C GLY A 128 4.14 6.31 6.88
N GLY A 129 4.58 5.10 6.55
CA GLY A 129 3.89 4.19 5.63
C GLY A 129 2.76 3.36 6.26
N ALA A 130 2.57 3.40 7.58
CA ALA A 130 1.48 2.67 8.23
C ALA A 130 1.01 3.34 9.53
N LEU A 131 1.90 3.58 10.50
CA LEU A 131 1.54 3.92 11.87
C LEU A 131 0.92 5.31 11.99
N LEU A 132 1.63 6.36 11.56
CA LEU A 132 1.19 7.75 11.74
C LEU A 132 -0.12 8.07 10.99
N PRO A 133 -0.30 7.67 9.70
CA PRO A 133 -1.57 7.86 9.03
C PRO A 133 -2.71 7.07 9.71
N SER A 134 -2.44 5.85 10.19
CA SER A 134 -3.44 5.07 10.93
C SER A 134 -3.86 5.73 12.24
N GLN A 135 -2.94 6.39 12.97
CA GLN A 135 -3.28 7.16 14.17
C GLN A 135 -4.20 8.34 13.85
N VAL A 136 -3.89 9.10 12.79
CA VAL A 136 -4.60 10.35 12.48
C VAL A 136 -5.93 10.10 11.79
N PHE A 137 -5.94 9.31 10.72
CA PHE A 137 -7.17 8.99 9.98
C PHE A 137 -7.99 7.91 10.69
N GLY A 138 -7.35 6.93 11.34
CA GLY A 138 -8.06 5.92 12.13
C GLY A 138 -8.92 6.56 13.22
N LYS A 139 -8.43 7.62 13.89
CA LYS A 139 -9.20 8.32 14.91
C LYS A 139 -10.56 8.83 14.41
N ILE A 140 -10.60 9.44 13.23
CA ILE A 140 -11.88 9.94 12.66
C ILE A 140 -12.73 8.79 12.08
N MET A 141 -12.10 7.71 11.60
CA MET A 141 -12.83 6.53 11.13
C MET A 141 -13.56 5.79 12.27
N LEU A 142 -13.13 5.95 13.52
CA LEU A 142 -13.84 5.41 14.69
C LEU A 142 -15.23 6.00 14.86
N GLU A 143 -15.47 7.21 14.36
CA GLU A 143 -16.76 7.90 14.44
C GLU A 143 -17.80 7.34 13.44
N ASN A 144 -17.35 6.57 12.45
CA ASN A 144 -18.24 5.91 11.49
C ASN A 144 -18.96 4.73 12.14
N LYS A 145 -20.28 4.78 12.23
CA LYS A 145 -21.10 3.71 12.83
C LYS A 145 -20.91 2.37 12.14
N GLU A 146 -20.77 2.39 10.83
CA GLU A 146 -20.52 1.20 10.00
C GLU A 146 -19.05 0.74 10.00
N GLY A 147 -18.19 1.46 10.72
CA GLY A 147 -16.75 1.18 10.76
C GLY A 147 -16.01 1.69 9.51
N GLY A 148 -15.04 0.92 9.07
CA GLY A 148 -14.20 1.26 7.91
C GLY A 148 -13.15 0.18 7.64
N SER A 149 -12.24 0.48 6.69
CA SER A 149 -11.16 -0.43 6.33
C SER A 149 -9.83 0.31 6.22
N ILE A 150 -8.85 -0.10 7.01
CA ILE A 150 -7.44 0.31 6.87
C ILE A 150 -6.72 -0.82 6.14
N ILE A 151 -6.01 -0.48 5.06
CA ILE A 151 -5.25 -1.41 4.24
C ILE A 151 -3.81 -0.91 4.18
N ASN A 152 -2.88 -1.68 4.76
CA ASN A 152 -1.47 -1.36 4.72
C ASN A 152 -0.80 -2.05 3.53
N ILE A 153 0.11 -1.37 2.84
CA ILE A 153 0.96 -2.02 1.85
C ILE A 153 2.22 -2.56 2.54
N SER A 154 2.19 -3.87 2.81
CA SER A 154 3.35 -4.64 3.24
C SER A 154 4.22 -5.03 2.02
N SER A 155 4.77 -6.22 1.99
CA SER A 155 5.53 -6.79 0.88
C SER A 155 5.67 -8.30 1.09
N MET A 156 5.85 -9.06 0.01
CA MET A 156 6.28 -10.46 0.13
C MET A 156 7.61 -10.60 0.90
N SER A 157 8.43 -9.53 0.95
CA SER A 157 9.66 -9.51 1.75
C SER A 157 9.44 -9.61 3.26
N ALA A 158 8.20 -9.45 3.74
CA ALA A 158 7.84 -9.72 5.12
C ALA A 158 7.78 -11.23 5.44
N PHE A 159 7.55 -12.07 4.45
CA PHE A 159 7.53 -13.54 4.56
C PHE A 159 8.90 -14.14 4.18
N CYS A 160 9.46 -13.69 3.06
CA CYS A 160 10.73 -14.14 2.51
C CYS A 160 11.67 -12.94 2.37
N PRO A 161 12.61 -12.70 3.30
CA PRO A 161 13.49 -11.55 3.25
C PRO A 161 14.25 -11.48 1.93
N LEU A 162 14.19 -10.32 1.28
CA LEU A 162 14.91 -10.09 0.05
C LEU A 162 16.39 -9.84 0.33
N THR A 163 17.25 -10.39 -0.50
CA THR A 163 18.67 -10.06 -0.51
C THR A 163 18.87 -8.56 -0.75
N LYS A 164 19.94 -7.99 -0.21
CA LYS A 164 20.39 -6.61 -0.42
C LYS A 164 19.62 -5.49 0.30
N VAL A 165 18.39 -5.71 0.82
CA VAL A 165 17.54 -4.65 1.38
C VAL A 165 17.11 -4.94 2.82
N PRO A 166 18.06 -5.02 3.79
CA PRO A 166 17.77 -5.47 5.16
C PRO A 166 16.77 -4.57 5.88
N GLY A 167 16.94 -3.24 5.79
CA GLY A 167 16.05 -2.28 6.43
C GLY A 167 14.62 -2.32 5.87
N TYR A 168 14.49 -2.45 4.55
CA TYR A 168 13.17 -2.56 3.91
C TYR A 168 12.43 -3.84 4.33
N SER A 169 13.10 -5.01 4.26
CA SER A 169 12.49 -6.28 4.66
C SER A 169 12.06 -6.28 6.12
N ALA A 170 12.91 -5.78 7.02
CA ALA A 170 12.59 -5.62 8.44
C ALA A 170 11.38 -4.70 8.65
N ALA A 171 11.34 -3.54 7.97
CA ALA A 171 10.23 -2.61 8.07
C ALA A 171 8.91 -3.23 7.58
N LYS A 172 8.92 -3.97 6.47
CA LYS A 172 7.71 -4.61 5.93
C LYS A 172 7.22 -5.78 6.80
N ALA A 173 8.11 -6.50 7.46
CA ALA A 173 7.75 -7.46 8.50
C ALA A 173 7.09 -6.75 9.71
N ALA A 174 7.64 -5.62 10.14
CA ALA A 174 7.06 -4.79 11.19
C ALA A 174 5.67 -4.25 10.80
N VAL A 175 5.46 -3.80 9.56
CA VAL A 175 4.13 -3.39 9.04
C VAL A 175 3.12 -4.54 9.11
N SER A 176 3.53 -5.77 8.77
CA SER A 176 2.65 -6.94 8.86
C SER A 176 2.25 -7.24 10.31
N ASN A 177 3.20 -7.23 11.24
CA ASN A 177 2.92 -7.42 12.66
C ASN A 177 2.06 -6.28 13.24
N PHE A 178 2.38 -5.02 12.89
CA PHE A 178 1.57 -3.85 13.28
C PHE A 178 0.13 -3.95 12.76
N THR A 179 -0.09 -4.43 11.55
CA THR A 179 -1.43 -4.66 10.99
C THR A 179 -2.25 -5.61 11.87
N GLN A 180 -1.66 -6.71 12.29
CA GLN A 180 -2.32 -7.70 13.17
C GLN A 180 -2.62 -7.11 14.54
N TRP A 181 -1.64 -6.44 15.14
CA TRP A 181 -1.81 -5.79 16.43
C TRP A 181 -2.92 -4.74 16.39
N LEU A 182 -2.90 -3.85 15.38
CA LEU A 182 -3.87 -2.77 15.25
C LEU A 182 -5.30 -3.29 15.02
N ALA A 183 -5.43 -4.37 14.24
CA ALA A 183 -6.72 -5.03 13.99
C ALA A 183 -7.38 -5.51 15.30
N VAL A 184 -6.61 -6.17 16.16
CA VAL A 184 -7.06 -6.64 17.46
C VAL A 184 -7.36 -5.47 18.38
N HIS A 185 -6.43 -4.51 18.47
CA HIS A 185 -6.54 -3.36 19.36
C HIS A 185 -7.79 -2.51 19.04
N PHE A 186 -8.03 -2.19 17.76
CA PHE A 186 -9.22 -1.43 17.37
C PHE A 186 -10.51 -2.17 17.69
N ALA A 187 -10.56 -3.48 17.43
CA ALA A 187 -11.76 -4.28 17.69
C ALA A 187 -12.08 -4.42 19.19
N GLN A 188 -11.05 -4.47 20.04
CA GLN A 188 -11.23 -4.64 21.49
C GLN A 188 -11.48 -3.32 22.22
N GLU A 189 -10.76 -2.27 21.83
CA GLU A 189 -10.74 -1.03 22.62
C GLU A 189 -11.65 0.06 22.05
N TYR A 190 -12.01 0.01 20.75
CA TYR A 190 -12.70 1.13 20.12
C TYR A 190 -13.92 0.73 19.29
N ASN A 191 -13.72 0.14 18.10
CA ASN A 191 -14.80 -0.12 17.15
C ASN A 191 -14.62 -1.48 16.46
N LYS A 192 -15.51 -2.44 16.77
CA LYS A 192 -15.50 -3.80 16.21
C LYS A 192 -15.71 -3.86 14.69
N SER A 193 -16.22 -2.78 14.09
CA SER A 193 -16.47 -2.69 12.65
C SER A 193 -15.33 -2.03 11.87
N LEU A 194 -14.31 -1.48 12.56
CA LEU A 194 -13.11 -0.95 11.91
C LEU A 194 -12.08 -2.05 11.72
N ARG A 195 -11.85 -2.43 10.46
CA ARG A 195 -10.97 -3.53 10.08
C ARG A 195 -9.60 -3.02 9.66
N VAL A 196 -8.57 -3.81 9.91
CA VAL A 196 -7.19 -3.51 9.51
C VAL A 196 -6.58 -4.74 8.88
N ASN A 197 -6.16 -4.63 7.62
CA ASN A 197 -5.54 -5.71 6.85
C ASN A 197 -4.34 -5.18 6.06
N ALA A 198 -3.57 -6.06 5.43
CA ALA A 198 -2.49 -5.66 4.55
C ALA A 198 -2.51 -6.43 3.23
N LEU A 199 -2.03 -5.77 2.16
CA LEU A 199 -1.59 -6.41 0.94
C LEU A 199 -0.07 -6.57 0.98
N ALA A 200 0.43 -7.70 0.53
CA ALA A 200 1.86 -7.99 0.40
C ALA A 200 2.21 -8.23 -1.08
N PRO A 201 2.50 -7.16 -1.83
CA PRO A 201 2.89 -7.28 -3.23
C PRO A 201 4.20 -8.04 -3.40
N GLY A 202 4.26 -8.84 -4.46
CA GLY A 202 5.47 -9.45 -4.97
C GLY A 202 6.28 -8.50 -5.87
N PHE A 203 6.81 -9.04 -6.95
CA PHE A 203 7.55 -8.25 -7.93
C PHE A 203 6.64 -7.76 -9.05
N PHE A 204 6.35 -6.46 -9.03
CA PHE A 204 5.56 -5.77 -10.04
C PHE A 204 6.47 -5.02 -10.99
N LEU A 205 6.27 -5.20 -12.30
CA LEU A 205 7.05 -4.47 -13.29
C LEU A 205 6.52 -3.05 -13.42
N THR A 206 7.33 -2.09 -13.00
CA THR A 206 7.01 -0.67 -13.03
C THR A 206 8.04 0.13 -13.81
N ALA A 207 7.70 1.35 -14.24
CA ALA A 207 8.66 2.23 -14.90
C ALA A 207 9.91 2.49 -14.02
N GLN A 208 9.75 2.46 -12.69
CA GLN A 208 10.85 2.70 -11.73
C GLN A 208 11.83 1.54 -11.63
N ASN A 209 11.39 0.28 -11.83
CA ASN A 209 12.24 -0.89 -11.68
C ASN A 209 12.52 -1.65 -12.98
N ARG A 210 11.90 -1.23 -14.09
CA ARG A 210 12.05 -1.88 -15.39
C ARG A 210 13.51 -2.05 -15.78
N PHE A 211 14.34 -1.02 -15.60
CA PHE A 211 15.77 -1.06 -15.93
C PHE A 211 16.59 -2.06 -15.09
N LEU A 212 16.09 -2.45 -13.92
CA LEU A 212 16.72 -3.48 -13.07
C LEU A 212 16.32 -4.91 -13.48
N LEU A 213 15.15 -5.05 -14.11
CA LEU A 213 14.52 -6.33 -14.36
C LEU A 213 14.52 -6.73 -15.84
N THR A 214 14.51 -5.73 -16.74
CA THR A 214 14.51 -5.94 -18.19
C THR A 214 15.58 -5.10 -18.88
N ASN A 215 16.15 -5.64 -19.93
CA ASN A 215 17.06 -4.94 -20.87
C ASN A 215 16.25 -4.01 -21.81
N LYS A 216 16.95 -3.18 -22.60
CA LYS A 216 16.30 -2.28 -23.56
C LYS A 216 15.51 -3.00 -24.66
N ASP A 217 15.89 -4.23 -24.99
CA ASP A 217 15.21 -5.09 -25.97
C ASP A 217 14.03 -5.87 -25.39
N GLY A 218 13.72 -5.67 -24.09
CA GLY A 218 12.65 -6.36 -23.37
C GLY A 218 13.04 -7.71 -22.76
N SER A 219 14.23 -8.22 -23.05
CA SER A 219 14.73 -9.46 -22.42
C SER A 219 15.00 -9.24 -20.92
N LEU A 220 14.97 -10.34 -20.14
CA LEU A 220 15.20 -10.27 -18.70
C LEU A 220 16.69 -10.08 -18.39
N THR A 221 16.98 -9.19 -17.44
CA THR A 221 18.30 -9.12 -16.80
C THR A 221 18.57 -10.39 -15.99
N PRO A 222 19.81 -10.67 -15.55
CA PRO A 222 20.08 -11.79 -14.65
C PRO A 222 19.19 -11.76 -13.39
N ARG A 223 18.98 -10.58 -12.81
CA ARG A 223 18.07 -10.38 -11.67
C ARG A 223 16.61 -10.70 -12.04
N GLY A 224 16.15 -10.23 -13.20
CA GLY A 224 14.81 -10.52 -13.70
C GLY A 224 14.59 -12.02 -13.88
N LYS A 225 15.56 -12.73 -14.47
CA LYS A 225 15.52 -14.20 -14.64
C LYS A 225 15.42 -14.93 -13.30
N THR A 226 16.24 -14.54 -12.31
CA THR A 226 16.20 -15.16 -10.97
C THR A 226 14.84 -14.97 -10.31
N ILE A 227 14.24 -13.77 -10.41
CA ILE A 227 12.93 -13.49 -9.84
C ILE A 227 11.84 -14.31 -10.52
N ILE A 228 11.83 -14.35 -11.86
CA ILE A 228 10.84 -15.13 -12.62
C ILE A 228 10.98 -16.62 -12.33
N ALA A 229 12.21 -17.16 -12.33
CA ALA A 229 12.46 -18.56 -11.99
C ALA A 229 11.96 -18.96 -10.58
N HIS A 230 11.83 -17.97 -9.68
CA HIS A 230 11.29 -18.19 -8.34
C HIS A 230 9.79 -17.80 -8.21
N THR A 231 9.17 -17.36 -9.28
CA THR A 231 7.75 -17.01 -9.32
C THR A 231 6.95 -18.08 -10.05
N PRO A 232 6.15 -18.92 -9.36
CA PRO A 232 5.41 -20.03 -9.99
C PRO A 232 4.51 -19.62 -11.16
N MET A 233 3.96 -18.40 -11.15
CA MET A 233 3.16 -17.87 -12.26
C MET A 233 3.99 -17.38 -13.46
N ASP A 234 5.33 -17.53 -13.43
CA ASP A 234 6.30 -17.24 -14.51
C ASP A 234 6.15 -15.83 -15.13
N LYS A 235 5.78 -14.84 -14.33
CA LYS A 235 5.64 -13.45 -14.76
C LYS A 235 5.84 -12.47 -13.60
N PHE A 236 6.12 -11.22 -13.94
CA PHE A 236 5.94 -10.10 -13.01
C PHE A 236 4.45 -9.76 -12.90
N GLY A 237 4.04 -9.23 -11.75
CA GLY A 237 2.71 -8.67 -11.58
C GLY A 237 2.59 -7.32 -12.30
N ASP A 238 1.39 -7.02 -12.78
CA ASP A 238 0.98 -5.69 -13.21
C ASP A 238 0.33 -4.94 -12.03
N PRO A 239 0.49 -3.62 -11.90
CA PRO A 239 -0.13 -2.85 -10.81
C PRO A 239 -1.64 -3.09 -10.67
N GLU A 240 -2.32 -3.42 -11.75
CA GLU A 240 -3.75 -3.74 -11.77
C GLU A 240 -4.09 -5.07 -11.08
N ASP A 241 -3.16 -6.00 -10.95
CA ASP A 241 -3.37 -7.27 -10.24
C ASP A 241 -3.65 -7.07 -8.74
N LEU A 242 -3.31 -5.90 -8.17
CA LEU A 242 -3.62 -5.55 -6.78
C LEU A 242 -5.07 -5.09 -6.58
N ILE A 243 -5.75 -4.64 -7.64
CA ILE A 243 -7.04 -3.95 -7.54
C ILE A 243 -8.10 -4.86 -6.92
N GLY A 244 -8.21 -6.10 -7.41
CA GLY A 244 -9.24 -7.04 -6.94
C GLY A 244 -9.14 -7.33 -5.44
N ALA A 245 -7.94 -7.62 -4.95
CA ALA A 245 -7.69 -7.86 -3.54
C ALA A 245 -7.95 -6.59 -2.70
N CYS A 246 -7.58 -5.41 -3.22
CA CYS A 246 -7.81 -4.15 -2.52
C CYS A 246 -9.30 -3.82 -2.43
N ILE A 247 -10.08 -3.98 -3.51
CA ILE A 247 -11.55 -3.79 -3.49
C ILE A 247 -12.20 -4.75 -2.50
N TRP A 248 -11.79 -6.03 -2.49
CA TRP A 248 -12.28 -7.00 -1.53
C TRP A 248 -12.05 -6.53 -0.09
N LEU A 249 -10.82 -6.15 0.27
CA LEU A 249 -10.49 -5.68 1.61
C LEU A 249 -11.17 -4.35 1.97
N ALA A 250 -11.42 -3.47 1.00
CA ALA A 250 -12.06 -2.17 1.19
C ALA A 250 -13.59 -2.27 1.36
N SER A 251 -14.21 -3.34 0.85
CA SER A 251 -15.66 -3.49 0.73
C SER A 251 -16.28 -4.35 1.84
N ASP A 252 -17.59 -4.43 1.82
CA ASP A 252 -18.37 -5.26 2.75
C ASP A 252 -18.23 -6.77 2.47
N ALA A 253 -17.66 -7.14 1.31
CA ALA A 253 -17.32 -8.53 0.99
C ALA A 253 -16.29 -9.14 1.95
N SER A 254 -15.57 -8.30 2.69
CA SER A 254 -14.59 -8.72 3.72
C SER A 254 -14.97 -8.29 5.14
N LYS A 255 -16.26 -8.05 5.42
CA LYS A 255 -16.73 -7.54 6.72
C LYS A 255 -16.35 -8.39 7.94
N PHE A 256 -16.01 -9.66 7.76
CA PHE A 256 -15.54 -10.56 8.83
C PHE A 256 -14.04 -10.90 8.69
N VAL A 257 -13.28 -10.05 7.95
CA VAL A 257 -11.85 -10.24 7.69
C VAL A 257 -11.07 -9.07 8.28
N THR A 258 -10.27 -9.35 9.31
CA THR A 258 -9.36 -8.36 9.91
C THR A 258 -8.09 -9.04 10.41
N GLY A 259 -6.95 -8.35 10.38
CA GLY A 259 -5.66 -8.84 10.83
C GLY A 259 -4.92 -9.76 9.84
N ILE A 260 -5.39 -9.87 8.59
CA ILE A 260 -4.72 -10.70 7.59
C ILE A 260 -3.72 -9.90 6.74
N ILE A 261 -2.72 -10.63 6.24
CA ILE A 261 -1.77 -10.15 5.23
C ILE A 261 -1.97 -11.00 3.99
N VAL A 262 -2.38 -10.38 2.88
CA VAL A 262 -2.72 -11.06 1.63
C VAL A 262 -1.56 -10.95 0.65
N PRO A 263 -0.80 -12.02 0.37
CA PRO A 263 0.18 -12.02 -0.70
C PRO A 263 -0.51 -11.87 -2.06
N VAL A 264 0.05 -10.98 -2.90
CA VAL A 264 -0.30 -10.84 -4.31
C VAL A 264 1.02 -10.85 -5.06
N ASP A 265 1.58 -12.03 -5.28
CA ASP A 265 2.99 -12.22 -5.62
C ASP A 265 3.27 -13.33 -6.64
N GLY A 266 2.23 -13.86 -7.28
CA GLY A 266 2.37 -14.96 -8.26
C GLY A 266 2.88 -16.27 -7.66
N GLY A 267 2.75 -16.43 -6.33
CA GLY A 267 3.21 -17.62 -5.59
C GLY A 267 4.66 -17.53 -5.12
N PHE A 268 5.31 -16.37 -5.27
CA PHE A 268 6.72 -16.20 -4.93
C PHE A 268 7.01 -16.58 -3.46
N SER A 269 6.23 -16.09 -2.51
CA SER A 269 6.46 -16.36 -1.09
C SER A 269 6.06 -17.77 -0.64
N ALA A 270 5.26 -18.48 -1.43
CA ALA A 270 4.82 -19.83 -1.14
C ALA A 270 5.76 -20.90 -1.72
N PHE A 271 6.63 -20.55 -2.68
CA PHE A 271 7.49 -21.49 -3.38
C PHE A 271 8.76 -21.79 -2.58
N SER A 272 8.94 -23.06 -2.23
CA SER A 272 10.10 -23.55 -1.48
C SER A 272 11.35 -23.82 -2.34
N GLY A 273 11.24 -23.73 -3.67
CA GLY A 273 12.32 -24.02 -4.61
C GLY A 273 12.33 -25.47 -5.13
N VAL A 274 11.39 -26.30 -4.72
CA VAL A 274 11.20 -27.69 -5.15
C VAL A 274 9.75 -27.98 -5.43
#